data_41d7cafabb0be841f80f0b5e1c9bb625
#
_entry.id   41d7cafabb0be841f80f0b5e1c9bb625
#
_cell.length_a   1.000
_cell.length_b   1.000
_cell.length_c   1.000
_cell.angle_alpha   90.00
_cell.angle_beta   90.00
_cell.angle_gamma   90.00
#
_symmetry.space_group_name_H-M   'P 1'
#
loop_
_entity.id
_entity.type
_entity.pdbx_description
1 polymer ?
#
loop_
_entity_poly.entity_id
_entity_poly.type
_entity_poly.pdbx_seq_one_letter_code
_entity_poly.pdbx_strand_id
1 'polypeptide(L)'
;MAAHPEPPKHRKHRKPRQRSLNGSAAGRTAAGFVLAGAATATVLGGAGHAEPRLSPTQIRTEVDRLHREAEEATERYNGAKEQADKARSSLDALRDEAARRTERLAATRNALGSVATAQYRHRGLDPALQLALSTDPDAYLEGAALAERAGTRQADAIAAVRRELAGIAQLRAESGGHLRELEARQAELRRHKATVQQKLAAAERLLGRLSVPERARYENPGAGTGAGPGAGTGPTAGNPPPAGARQAPNARAAQAVSYAYGALGKPYVWGATGPSAFDCSGLTQAAWRSAGVALPRTTYTQINAGQRVPRSALAPGDLVFFYSGISHVGLYIGGGKMIHAPRPGAPVRIAPIDEMPWAGATRVA
;
A
#
# COMPACT_ATOMS: atom_id res chain seq x y z
N MET A 1 -54.27 3.77 47.85
CA MET A 1 -54.17 2.60 46.93
C MET A 1 -54.23 3.15 45.53
N ALA A 2 -53.06 3.30 44.90
CA ALA A 2 -52.94 3.76 43.54
C ALA A 2 -52.33 2.61 42.70
N ALA A 3 -53.04 2.19 41.68
CA ALA A 3 -52.69 1.07 40.81
C ALA A 3 -51.58 1.50 39.82
N HIS A 4 -50.56 0.67 39.71
CA HIS A 4 -49.50 0.77 38.70
C HIS A 4 -50.01 0.27 37.34
N PRO A 5 -49.68 0.93 36.20
CA PRO A 5 -49.95 0.39 34.87
C PRO A 5 -48.92 -0.61 34.42
N GLU A 6 -49.39 -1.71 33.82
CA GLU A 6 -48.56 -2.77 33.22
C GLU A 6 -47.81 -2.28 31.95
N PRO A 7 -46.62 -2.83 31.65
CA PRO A 7 -45.86 -2.53 30.42
C PRO A 7 -46.42 -3.25 29.18
N PRO A 8 -46.27 -2.69 27.98
CA PRO A 8 -46.85 -3.25 26.75
C PRO A 8 -46.07 -4.49 26.24
N LYS A 9 -46.82 -5.49 25.77
CA LYS A 9 -46.36 -6.78 25.24
C LYS A 9 -45.61 -6.61 23.92
N HIS A 10 -44.40 -7.20 23.81
CA HIS A 10 -43.59 -7.25 22.63
C HIS A 10 -44.28 -7.95 21.44
N ARG A 11 -44.43 -7.22 20.33
CA ARG A 11 -44.89 -7.72 19.04
C ARG A 11 -43.77 -8.52 18.35
N LYS A 12 -43.98 -9.83 18.16
CA LYS A 12 -43.05 -10.73 17.43
C LYS A 12 -43.02 -10.34 15.94
N HIS A 13 -41.87 -9.92 15.43
CA HIS A 13 -41.65 -9.72 14.02
C HIS A 13 -41.59 -11.06 13.26
N ARG A 14 -42.49 -11.27 12.33
CA ARG A 14 -42.51 -12.35 11.35
C ARG A 14 -41.36 -12.17 10.37
N LYS A 15 -40.51 -13.20 10.22
CA LYS A 15 -39.51 -13.32 9.15
C LYS A 15 -40.18 -13.42 7.77
N PRO A 16 -39.68 -12.71 6.73
CA PRO A 16 -40.18 -12.92 5.36
C PRO A 16 -39.71 -14.24 4.79
N ARG A 17 -40.62 -14.96 4.15
CA ARG A 17 -40.36 -16.20 3.39
C ARG A 17 -39.50 -15.88 2.15
N GLN A 18 -38.36 -16.56 2.00
CA GLN A 18 -37.61 -16.63 0.75
C GLN A 18 -38.44 -17.37 -0.31
N ARG A 19 -38.76 -16.69 -1.41
CA ARG A 19 -39.23 -17.31 -2.64
C ARG A 19 -38.02 -17.79 -3.43
N SER A 20 -37.94 -19.09 -3.63
CA SER A 20 -37.07 -19.72 -4.63
C SER A 20 -37.62 -19.39 -6.02
N LEU A 21 -36.82 -18.73 -6.85
CA LEU A 21 -37.02 -18.63 -8.29
C LEU A 21 -36.00 -19.53 -8.97
N ASN A 22 -36.50 -20.69 -9.41
CA ASN A 22 -35.89 -21.50 -10.47
C ASN A 22 -35.99 -20.70 -11.78
N GLY A 23 -34.89 -20.48 -12.45
CA GLY A 23 -34.80 -19.79 -13.73
C GLY A 23 -33.52 -20.18 -14.46
N SER A 24 -33.61 -21.18 -15.27
CA SER A 24 -32.90 -21.54 -16.53
C SER A 24 -31.58 -20.91 -16.89
N ALA A 25 -30.67 -21.81 -17.14
CA ALA A 25 -29.47 -21.82 -17.96
C ALA A 25 -29.32 -20.71 -19.03
N ALA A 26 -28.17 -20.05 -18.98
CA ALA A 26 -27.48 -19.54 -20.17
C ALA A 26 -25.97 -19.69 -19.93
N GLY A 27 -25.33 -20.42 -20.81
CA GLY A 27 -23.93 -20.86 -20.71
C GLY A 27 -22.94 -19.71 -20.76
N ARG A 28 -21.92 -19.86 -19.96
CA ARG A 28 -20.64 -19.17 -20.12
C ARG A 28 -19.54 -20.23 -20.14
N THR A 29 -19.06 -20.49 -21.35
CA THR A 29 -17.92 -21.33 -21.68
C THR A 29 -16.69 -20.88 -20.91
N ALA A 30 -16.30 -21.66 -19.91
CA ALA A 30 -14.95 -21.62 -19.36
C ALA A 30 -14.06 -22.41 -20.32
N ALA A 31 -13.14 -21.75 -21.01
CA ALA A 31 -12.10 -22.38 -21.77
C ALA A 31 -11.12 -23.08 -20.82
N GLY A 32 -11.36 -24.33 -20.54
CA GLY A 32 -10.43 -25.25 -19.92
C GLY A 32 -9.42 -25.69 -20.97
N PHE A 33 -8.15 -25.38 -20.82
CA PHE A 33 -7.08 -26.00 -21.59
C PHE A 33 -6.95 -27.46 -21.13
N VAL A 34 -7.54 -28.38 -21.89
CA VAL A 34 -7.29 -29.82 -21.79
C VAL A 34 -6.04 -30.11 -22.59
N LEU A 35 -4.95 -30.45 -21.92
CA LEU A 35 -3.80 -31.13 -22.53
C LEU A 35 -4.22 -32.56 -22.82
N ALA A 36 -4.62 -32.82 -24.07
CA ALA A 36 -4.85 -34.15 -24.57
C ALA A 36 -3.49 -34.81 -24.84
N GLY A 37 -3.00 -35.58 -23.87
CA GLY A 37 -1.97 -36.60 -24.09
C GLY A 37 -2.62 -37.89 -24.47
N ALA A 38 -2.48 -38.35 -25.74
CA ALA A 38 -2.90 -39.65 -26.18
C ALA A 38 -2.10 -40.73 -25.44
N ALA A 39 -2.73 -41.40 -24.48
CA ALA A 39 -2.19 -42.62 -23.89
C ALA A 39 -2.89 -43.83 -24.54
N THR A 40 -2.17 -44.55 -25.38
CA THR A 40 -2.55 -45.90 -25.80
C THR A 40 -2.48 -46.82 -24.58
N ALA A 41 -3.64 -47.29 -24.16
CA ALA A 41 -3.76 -48.30 -23.10
C ALA A 41 -3.29 -49.66 -23.61
N THR A 42 -2.15 -50.14 -23.13
CA THR A 42 -1.82 -51.56 -23.08
C THR A 42 -1.97 -52.02 -21.62
N VAL A 43 -3.00 -52.78 -21.39
CA VAL A 43 -3.24 -53.51 -20.13
C VAL A 43 -2.21 -54.64 -20.03
N LEU A 44 -1.31 -54.59 -19.03
CA LEU A 44 -0.72 -55.76 -18.35
C LEU A 44 0.07 -55.33 -17.10
N GLY A 45 -0.29 -55.89 -15.94
CA GLY A 45 0.62 -56.08 -14.81
C GLY A 45 0.71 -54.90 -13.84
N GLY A 46 0.26 -55.11 -12.61
CA GLY A 46 0.42 -54.19 -11.47
C GLY A 46 1.86 -53.80 -11.21
N ALA A 47 2.19 -52.58 -11.63
CA ALA A 47 3.34 -51.85 -11.13
C ALA A 47 2.77 -50.57 -10.53
N GLY A 48 3.00 -50.39 -9.22
CA GLY A 48 2.69 -49.14 -8.56
C GLY A 48 3.31 -47.99 -9.35
N HIS A 49 2.47 -47.07 -9.86
CA HIS A 49 2.93 -45.85 -10.50
C HIS A 49 3.64 -45.03 -9.43
N ALA A 50 4.96 -45.24 -9.26
CA ALA A 50 5.78 -44.30 -8.59
C ALA A 50 5.71 -42.99 -9.42
N GLU A 51 5.11 -41.93 -8.88
CA GLU A 51 5.20 -40.60 -9.49
C GLU A 51 6.65 -40.36 -9.93
N PRO A 52 6.90 -39.91 -11.17
CA PRO A 52 8.25 -39.68 -11.66
C PRO A 52 8.95 -38.74 -10.70
N ARG A 53 9.99 -39.27 -10.05
CA ARG A 53 10.80 -38.46 -9.11
C ARG A 53 11.52 -37.41 -9.94
N LEU A 54 11.18 -36.12 -9.68
CA LEU A 54 11.88 -35.02 -10.32
C LEU A 54 13.39 -35.11 -10.03
N SER A 55 14.19 -34.92 -11.06
CA SER A 55 15.64 -34.81 -10.88
C SER A 55 16.02 -33.55 -10.08
N PRO A 56 17.19 -33.51 -9.44
CA PRO A 56 17.64 -32.33 -8.72
C PRO A 56 17.68 -31.05 -9.57
N THR A 57 17.98 -31.16 -10.85
CA THR A 57 17.96 -30.05 -11.80
C THR A 57 16.52 -29.56 -12.06
N GLN A 58 15.58 -30.48 -12.27
CA GLN A 58 14.17 -30.13 -12.44
C GLN A 58 13.60 -29.49 -11.17
N ILE A 59 13.97 -29.97 -9.97
CA ILE A 59 13.57 -29.35 -8.70
C ILE A 59 14.08 -27.92 -8.63
N ARG A 60 15.34 -27.68 -8.95
CA ARG A 60 15.92 -26.31 -8.92
C ARG A 60 15.18 -25.37 -9.88
N THR A 61 14.97 -25.79 -11.13
CA THR A 61 14.25 -25.00 -12.13
C THR A 61 12.85 -24.64 -11.66
N GLU A 62 12.15 -25.60 -11.05
CA GLU A 62 10.79 -25.39 -10.54
C GLU A 62 10.78 -24.45 -9.30
N VAL A 63 11.76 -24.62 -8.41
CA VAL A 63 11.93 -23.71 -7.27
C VAL A 63 12.24 -22.27 -7.73
N ASP A 64 13.11 -22.10 -8.71
CA ASP A 64 13.40 -20.78 -9.28
C ASP A 64 12.17 -20.15 -9.94
N ARG A 65 11.32 -20.97 -10.61
CA ARG A 65 10.03 -20.50 -11.14
C ARG A 65 9.11 -20.03 -10.03
N LEU A 66 8.94 -20.84 -8.98
CA LEU A 66 8.10 -20.51 -7.83
C LEU A 66 8.57 -19.25 -7.09
N HIS A 67 9.88 -19.06 -6.94
CA HIS A 67 10.44 -17.84 -6.35
C HIS A 67 10.15 -16.61 -7.21
N ARG A 68 10.29 -16.67 -8.54
CA ARG A 68 9.93 -15.56 -9.44
C ARG A 68 8.43 -15.21 -9.34
N GLU A 69 7.55 -16.23 -9.34
CA GLU A 69 6.12 -16.01 -9.18
C GLU A 69 5.76 -15.41 -7.80
N ALA A 70 6.48 -15.81 -6.75
CA ALA A 70 6.35 -15.23 -5.42
C ALA A 70 6.82 -13.76 -5.41
N GLU A 71 7.89 -13.44 -6.13
CA GLU A 71 8.41 -12.08 -6.25
C GLU A 71 7.46 -11.15 -7.00
N GLU A 72 6.90 -11.61 -8.13
CA GLU A 72 5.85 -10.86 -8.83
C GLU A 72 4.62 -10.60 -7.93
N ALA A 73 4.20 -11.61 -7.18
CA ALA A 73 3.10 -11.45 -6.22
C ALA A 73 3.46 -10.50 -5.07
N THR A 74 4.73 -10.50 -4.63
CA THR A 74 5.26 -9.56 -3.63
C THR A 74 5.21 -8.12 -4.14
N GLU A 75 5.63 -7.88 -5.37
CA GLU A 75 5.58 -6.53 -5.96
C GLU A 75 4.14 -6.02 -6.10
N ARG A 76 3.20 -6.89 -6.50
CA ARG A 76 1.76 -6.55 -6.51
C ARG A 76 1.21 -6.28 -5.11
N TYR A 77 1.63 -7.07 -4.11
CA TYR A 77 1.29 -6.84 -2.71
C TYR A 77 1.81 -5.48 -2.23
N ASN A 78 3.08 -5.17 -2.52
CA ASN A 78 3.69 -3.90 -2.14
C ASN A 78 2.97 -2.70 -2.76
N GLY A 79 2.60 -2.79 -4.04
CA GLY A 79 1.82 -1.76 -4.73
C GLY A 79 0.43 -1.57 -4.13
N ALA A 80 -0.29 -2.65 -3.86
CA ALA A 80 -1.60 -2.60 -3.21
C ALA A 80 -1.50 -2.02 -1.78
N LYS A 81 -0.42 -2.34 -1.04
CA LYS A 81 -0.15 -1.79 0.28
C LYS A 81 0.08 -0.28 0.24
N GLU A 82 0.91 0.20 -0.69
CA GLU A 82 1.16 1.63 -0.86
C GLU A 82 -0.15 2.40 -1.15
N GLN A 83 -1.01 1.84 -2.01
CA GLN A 83 -2.30 2.47 -2.32
C GLN A 83 -3.26 2.42 -1.14
N ALA A 84 -3.30 1.32 -0.37
CA ALA A 84 -4.10 1.22 0.84
C ALA A 84 -3.64 2.23 1.91
N ASP A 85 -2.34 2.41 2.09
CA ASP A 85 -1.77 3.37 3.03
C ASP A 85 -2.12 4.82 2.61
N LYS A 86 -2.06 5.14 1.30
CA LYS A 86 -2.50 6.45 0.76
C LYS A 86 -4.00 6.69 0.99
N ALA A 87 -4.84 5.71 0.67
CA ALA A 87 -6.29 5.82 0.89
C ALA A 87 -6.63 6.03 2.38
N ARG A 88 -5.89 5.36 3.28
CA ARG A 88 -6.03 5.54 4.72
C ARG A 88 -5.65 6.95 5.17
N SER A 89 -4.51 7.47 4.71
CA SER A 89 -4.09 8.84 5.02
C SER A 89 -5.08 9.89 4.54
N SER A 90 -5.67 9.68 3.33
CA SER A 90 -6.72 10.56 2.81
C SER A 90 -7.98 10.50 3.67
N LEU A 91 -8.40 9.32 4.12
CA LEU A 91 -9.54 9.17 5.03
C LEU A 91 -9.32 9.89 6.36
N ASP A 92 -8.13 9.77 6.94
CA ASP A 92 -7.80 10.42 8.21
C ASP A 92 -7.82 11.95 8.06
N ALA A 93 -7.26 12.50 6.97
CA ALA A 93 -7.33 13.94 6.68
C ALA A 93 -8.77 14.45 6.49
N LEU A 94 -9.64 13.68 5.81
CA LEU A 94 -11.05 14.04 5.65
C LEU A 94 -11.82 13.98 6.97
N ARG A 95 -11.51 13.04 7.86
CA ARG A 95 -12.09 12.96 9.21
C ARG A 95 -11.72 14.17 10.06
N ASP A 96 -10.45 14.57 10.02
CA ASP A 96 -9.99 15.75 10.76
C ASP A 96 -10.66 17.03 10.25
N GLU A 97 -10.82 17.20 8.94
CA GLU A 97 -11.56 18.35 8.38
C GLU A 97 -13.04 18.31 8.75
N ALA A 98 -13.67 17.14 8.72
CA ALA A 98 -15.06 16.99 9.14
C ALA A 98 -15.26 17.35 10.63
N ALA A 99 -14.30 16.98 11.49
CA ALA A 99 -14.30 17.37 12.90
C ALA A 99 -14.21 18.89 13.06
N ARG A 100 -13.26 19.55 12.39
CA ARG A 100 -13.14 21.02 12.40
C ARG A 100 -14.39 21.74 11.92
N ARG A 101 -15.04 21.24 10.84
CA ARG A 101 -16.31 21.81 10.35
C ARG A 101 -17.46 21.61 11.33
N THR A 102 -17.50 20.45 12.00
CA THR A 102 -18.52 20.17 13.02
C THR A 102 -18.39 21.11 14.21
N GLU A 103 -17.18 21.42 14.65
CA GLU A 103 -16.91 22.40 15.72
C GLU A 103 -17.36 23.82 15.31
N ARG A 104 -17.00 24.27 14.09
CA ARG A 104 -17.47 25.57 13.56
C ARG A 104 -18.99 25.64 13.47
N LEU A 105 -19.63 24.57 13.01
CA LEU A 105 -21.07 24.45 12.96
C LEU A 105 -21.71 24.55 14.34
N ALA A 106 -21.14 23.87 15.35
CA ALA A 106 -21.64 23.93 16.73
C ALA A 106 -21.51 25.35 17.31
N ALA A 107 -20.37 26.01 17.12
CA ALA A 107 -20.15 27.39 17.55
C ALA A 107 -21.17 28.37 16.92
N THR A 108 -21.39 28.27 15.60
CA THR A 108 -22.36 29.13 14.90
C THR A 108 -23.81 28.86 15.35
N ARG A 109 -24.16 27.59 15.56
CA ARG A 109 -25.50 27.22 16.08
C ARG A 109 -25.71 27.75 17.48
N ASN A 110 -24.72 27.68 18.37
CA ASN A 110 -24.82 28.21 19.72
C ASN A 110 -25.03 29.74 19.72
N ALA A 111 -24.28 30.45 18.85
CA ALA A 111 -24.44 31.89 18.66
C ALA A 111 -25.84 32.24 18.15
N LEU A 112 -26.38 31.51 17.17
CA LEU A 112 -27.74 31.69 16.67
C LEU A 112 -28.79 31.38 17.73
N GLY A 113 -28.56 30.35 18.55
CA GLY A 113 -29.47 29.98 19.66
C GLY A 113 -29.57 31.07 20.70
N SER A 114 -28.52 31.75 21.05
CA SER A 114 -28.49 32.88 21.99
C SER A 114 -29.32 34.07 21.46
N VAL A 115 -29.17 34.40 20.17
CA VAL A 115 -29.94 35.46 19.50
C VAL A 115 -31.42 35.11 19.45
N ALA A 116 -31.79 33.90 19.06
CA ALA A 116 -33.18 33.44 19.00
C ALA A 116 -33.82 33.48 20.38
N THR A 117 -33.11 33.12 21.44
CA THR A 117 -33.59 33.20 22.83
C THR A 117 -33.83 34.65 23.25
N ALA A 118 -32.95 35.57 22.90
CA ALA A 118 -33.09 36.99 23.17
C ALA A 118 -34.31 37.57 22.44
N GLN A 119 -34.49 37.27 21.15
CA GLN A 119 -35.67 37.70 20.37
C GLN A 119 -36.99 37.16 20.93
N TYR A 120 -37.02 35.89 21.38
CA TYR A 120 -38.18 35.29 21.99
C TYR A 120 -38.61 36.02 23.29
N ARG A 121 -37.63 36.39 24.11
CA ARG A 121 -37.90 37.13 25.37
C ARG A 121 -38.36 38.56 25.15
N HIS A 122 -37.97 39.17 24.03
CA HIS A 122 -38.34 40.54 23.65
C HIS A 122 -39.51 40.61 22.67
N ARG A 123 -40.37 39.59 22.62
CA ARG A 123 -41.64 39.67 21.86
C ARG A 123 -42.48 40.81 22.41
N GLY A 124 -42.24 42.00 21.85
CA GLY A 124 -42.94 43.24 22.14
C GLY A 124 -44.03 43.55 21.13
N LEU A 125 -44.62 44.72 21.29
CA LEU A 125 -45.60 45.30 20.36
C LEU A 125 -45.04 45.37 18.93
N ASP A 126 -45.95 45.43 17.95
CA ASP A 126 -45.61 45.69 16.54
C ASP A 126 -44.68 46.89 16.42
N PRO A 127 -43.62 46.84 15.60
CA PRO A 127 -42.66 47.95 15.46
C PRO A 127 -43.28 49.29 15.08
N ALA A 128 -44.35 49.28 14.27
CA ALA A 128 -45.07 50.49 13.91
C ALA A 128 -45.84 51.09 15.13
N LEU A 129 -46.36 50.21 15.99
CA LEU A 129 -47.00 50.63 17.25
C LEU A 129 -45.94 51.16 18.26
N GLN A 130 -44.78 50.55 18.31
CA GLN A 130 -43.69 51.04 19.17
C GLN A 130 -43.19 52.41 18.71
N LEU A 131 -43.06 52.67 17.42
CA LEU A 131 -42.70 53.99 16.90
C LEU A 131 -43.77 55.03 17.23
N ALA A 132 -45.07 54.71 17.02
CA ALA A 132 -46.17 55.61 17.30
C ALA A 132 -46.34 55.97 18.80
N LEU A 133 -45.86 55.06 19.69
CA LEU A 133 -45.88 55.27 21.15
C LEU A 133 -44.58 55.81 21.71
N SER A 134 -43.54 55.98 20.87
CA SER A 134 -42.23 56.45 21.28
C SER A 134 -42.26 57.97 21.61
N THR A 135 -41.71 58.32 22.73
CA THR A 135 -41.48 59.71 23.12
C THR A 135 -40.23 60.32 22.55
N ASP A 136 -39.33 59.47 21.96
CA ASP A 136 -38.07 59.85 21.30
C ASP A 136 -37.96 59.09 19.96
N PRO A 137 -38.37 59.68 18.83
CA PRO A 137 -38.31 59.05 17.49
C PRO A 137 -36.89 58.81 17.02
N ASP A 138 -35.90 59.62 17.41
CA ASP A 138 -34.51 59.47 16.97
C ASP A 138 -33.86 58.26 17.65
N ALA A 139 -34.04 58.06 18.92
CA ALA A 139 -33.61 56.89 19.64
C ALA A 139 -34.27 55.60 19.11
N TYR A 140 -35.53 55.67 18.66
CA TYR A 140 -36.21 54.56 18.02
C TYR A 140 -35.55 54.19 16.67
N LEU A 141 -35.24 55.21 15.84
CA LEU A 141 -34.60 54.97 14.52
C LEU A 141 -33.21 54.40 14.66
N GLU A 142 -32.40 54.86 15.65
CA GLU A 142 -31.10 54.25 15.97
C GLU A 142 -31.27 52.76 16.39
N GLY A 143 -32.26 52.46 17.21
CA GLY A 143 -32.60 51.09 17.62
C GLY A 143 -33.04 50.24 16.45
N ALA A 144 -33.83 50.77 15.51
CA ALA A 144 -34.22 50.06 14.28
C ALA A 144 -33.03 49.76 13.37
N ALA A 145 -32.07 50.72 13.21
CA ALA A 145 -30.83 50.46 12.43
C ALA A 145 -29.94 49.41 13.08
N LEU A 146 -29.89 49.34 14.41
CA LEU A 146 -29.20 48.26 15.11
C LEU A 146 -29.90 46.89 14.90
N ALA A 147 -31.22 46.86 14.93
CA ALA A 147 -32.01 45.64 14.67
C ALA A 147 -31.80 45.12 13.23
N GLU A 148 -31.78 46.00 12.23
CA GLU A 148 -31.48 45.64 10.84
C GLU A 148 -30.08 45.04 10.69
N ARG A 149 -29.06 45.65 11.28
CA ARG A 149 -27.70 45.12 11.31
C ARG A 149 -27.65 43.75 12.00
N ALA A 150 -28.40 43.54 13.07
CA ALA A 150 -28.51 42.27 13.76
C ALA A 150 -29.19 41.21 12.86
N GLY A 151 -30.25 41.59 12.11
CA GLY A 151 -30.92 40.74 11.14
C GLY A 151 -29.99 40.29 10.01
N THR A 152 -29.20 41.22 9.46
CA THR A 152 -28.20 40.89 8.44
C THR A 152 -27.17 39.90 8.97
N ARG A 153 -26.59 40.11 10.16
CA ARG A 153 -25.66 39.17 10.80
C ARG A 153 -26.28 37.81 11.04
N GLN A 154 -27.56 37.77 11.40
CA GLN A 154 -28.27 36.48 11.57
C GLN A 154 -28.45 35.75 10.24
N ALA A 155 -28.78 36.45 9.15
CA ALA A 155 -28.87 35.87 7.80
C ALA A 155 -27.53 35.31 7.36
N ASP A 156 -26.45 36.05 7.59
CA ASP A 156 -25.05 35.58 7.28
C ASP A 156 -24.71 34.34 8.09
N ALA A 157 -25.06 34.28 9.35
CA ALA A 157 -24.81 33.13 10.22
C ALA A 157 -25.61 31.89 9.75
N ILE A 158 -26.86 32.07 9.32
CA ILE A 158 -27.69 30.98 8.73
C ILE A 158 -27.04 30.49 7.42
N ALA A 159 -26.57 31.41 6.57
CA ALA A 159 -25.85 31.06 5.35
C ALA A 159 -24.56 30.30 5.66
N ALA A 160 -23.85 30.69 6.70
CA ALA A 160 -22.63 29.96 7.17
C ALA A 160 -22.97 28.55 7.63
N VAL A 161 -24.03 28.36 8.44
CA VAL A 161 -24.53 27.01 8.84
C VAL A 161 -24.80 26.15 7.61
N ARG A 162 -25.51 26.69 6.61
CA ARG A 162 -25.81 25.95 5.37
C ARG A 162 -24.55 25.56 4.62
N ARG A 163 -23.55 26.43 4.51
CA ARG A 163 -22.27 26.15 3.88
C ARG A 163 -21.51 25.05 4.61
N GLU A 164 -21.45 25.09 5.95
CA GLU A 164 -20.78 24.04 6.74
C GLU A 164 -21.48 22.68 6.61
N LEU A 165 -22.83 22.66 6.62
CA LEU A 165 -23.59 21.43 6.40
C LEU A 165 -23.34 20.82 5.02
N ALA A 166 -23.34 21.65 3.97
CA ALA A 166 -23.01 21.20 2.60
C ALA A 166 -21.60 20.66 2.52
N GLY A 167 -20.62 21.36 3.12
CA GLY A 167 -19.23 20.90 3.17
C GLY A 167 -19.05 19.58 3.92
N ILE A 168 -19.75 19.39 5.05
CA ILE A 168 -19.73 18.11 5.79
C ILE A 168 -20.35 16.98 4.93
N ALA A 169 -21.44 17.26 4.21
CA ALA A 169 -22.06 16.27 3.32
C ALA A 169 -21.10 15.85 2.17
N GLN A 170 -20.38 16.81 1.59
CA GLN A 170 -19.35 16.54 0.58
C GLN A 170 -18.23 15.68 1.14
N LEU A 171 -17.64 16.04 2.30
CA LEU A 171 -16.57 15.26 2.93
C LEU A 171 -17.01 13.82 3.23
N ARG A 172 -18.27 13.61 3.64
CA ARG A 172 -18.82 12.26 3.85
C ARG A 172 -18.90 11.46 2.54
N ALA A 173 -19.30 12.09 1.45
CA ALA A 173 -19.35 11.44 0.14
C ALA A 173 -17.96 11.04 -0.35
N GLU A 174 -16.96 11.93 -0.24
CA GLU A 174 -15.55 11.68 -0.56
C GLU A 174 -14.99 10.55 0.30
N SER A 175 -15.22 10.59 1.62
CA SER A 175 -14.81 9.54 2.56
C SER A 175 -15.38 8.17 2.18
N GLY A 176 -16.61 8.12 1.70
CA GLY A 176 -17.24 6.89 1.20
C GLY A 176 -16.52 6.32 -0.03
N GLY A 177 -15.95 7.17 -0.88
CA GLY A 177 -15.11 6.77 -2.01
C GLY A 177 -13.81 6.10 -1.55
N HIS A 178 -13.05 6.77 -0.70
CA HIS A 178 -11.80 6.26 -0.17
C HIS A 178 -11.96 5.01 0.69
N LEU A 179 -13.09 4.88 1.41
CA LEU A 179 -13.37 3.66 2.16
C LEU A 179 -13.54 2.45 1.24
N ARG A 180 -14.32 2.58 0.15
CA ARG A 180 -14.47 1.50 -0.85
C ARG A 180 -13.13 1.15 -1.52
N GLU A 181 -12.32 2.15 -1.83
CA GLU A 181 -10.97 1.93 -2.35
C GLU A 181 -10.12 1.15 -1.35
N LEU A 182 -10.09 1.56 -0.09
CA LEU A 182 -9.34 0.87 0.97
C LEU A 182 -9.79 -0.59 1.13
N GLU A 183 -11.09 -0.87 1.12
CA GLU A 183 -11.63 -2.23 1.17
C GLU A 183 -11.18 -3.08 -0.03
N ALA A 184 -11.23 -2.51 -1.24
CA ALA A 184 -10.75 -3.18 -2.46
C ALA A 184 -9.25 -3.51 -2.37
N ARG A 185 -8.41 -2.55 -1.95
CA ARG A 185 -6.97 -2.77 -1.76
C ARG A 185 -6.66 -3.80 -0.67
N GLN A 186 -7.42 -3.81 0.41
CA GLN A 186 -7.27 -4.84 1.45
C GLN A 186 -7.63 -6.25 0.93
N ALA A 187 -8.62 -6.37 0.05
CA ALA A 187 -8.94 -7.64 -0.60
C ALA A 187 -7.80 -8.09 -1.54
N GLU A 188 -7.20 -7.18 -2.30
CA GLU A 188 -6.01 -7.44 -3.12
C GLU A 188 -4.82 -7.88 -2.27
N LEU A 189 -4.55 -7.18 -1.16
CA LEU A 189 -3.49 -7.54 -0.21
C LEU A 189 -3.63 -8.97 0.29
N ARG A 190 -4.85 -9.37 0.71
CA ARG A 190 -5.10 -10.73 1.17
C ARG A 190 -4.83 -11.77 0.09
N ARG A 191 -5.26 -11.51 -1.17
CA ARG A 191 -5.02 -12.41 -2.31
C ARG A 191 -3.54 -12.55 -2.62
N HIS A 192 -2.81 -11.44 -2.75
CA HIS A 192 -1.38 -11.47 -3.07
C HIS A 192 -0.56 -12.10 -1.95
N LYS A 193 -0.87 -11.79 -0.67
CA LYS A 193 -0.27 -12.46 0.48
C LYS A 193 -0.44 -13.98 0.42
N ALA A 194 -1.64 -14.45 0.16
CA ALA A 194 -1.92 -15.88 0.04
C ALA A 194 -1.11 -16.52 -1.11
N THR A 195 -1.02 -15.84 -2.26
CA THR A 195 -0.22 -16.29 -3.41
C THR A 195 1.26 -16.40 -3.05
N VAL A 196 1.85 -15.37 -2.42
CA VAL A 196 3.25 -15.40 -1.96
C VAL A 196 3.48 -16.58 -1.04
N GLN A 197 2.65 -16.74 0.00
CA GLN A 197 2.79 -17.82 0.97
C GLN A 197 2.66 -19.20 0.31
N GLN A 198 1.71 -19.38 -0.60
CA GLN A 198 1.52 -20.63 -1.34
C GLN A 198 2.75 -20.98 -2.19
N LYS A 199 3.30 -20.01 -2.94
CA LYS A 199 4.47 -20.22 -3.79
C LYS A 199 5.71 -20.54 -2.99
N LEU A 200 5.96 -19.81 -1.89
CA LEU A 200 7.08 -20.08 -1.00
C LEU A 200 6.98 -21.45 -0.33
N ALA A 201 5.80 -21.82 0.20
CA ALA A 201 5.61 -23.14 0.78
C ALA A 201 5.76 -24.28 -0.24
N ALA A 202 5.38 -24.06 -1.50
CA ALA A 202 5.64 -25.02 -2.59
C ALA A 202 7.14 -25.15 -2.88
N ALA A 203 7.87 -24.03 -2.95
CA ALA A 203 9.32 -24.03 -3.15
C ALA A 203 10.05 -24.75 -2.00
N GLU A 204 9.68 -24.47 -0.74
CA GLU A 204 10.25 -25.13 0.43
C GLU A 204 10.04 -26.66 0.41
N ARG A 205 8.80 -27.12 0.04
CA ARG A 205 8.51 -28.56 -0.10
C ARG A 205 9.39 -29.22 -1.16
N LEU A 206 9.66 -28.53 -2.27
CA LEU A 206 10.56 -29.07 -3.31
C LEU A 206 12.03 -29.07 -2.86
N LEU A 207 12.47 -28.01 -2.19
CA LEU A 207 13.82 -27.95 -1.59
C LEU A 207 14.03 -29.06 -0.55
N GLY A 208 13.00 -29.44 0.20
CA GLY A 208 13.04 -30.57 1.13
C GLY A 208 13.23 -31.95 0.47
N ARG A 209 13.07 -32.05 -0.86
CA ARG A 209 13.35 -33.28 -1.64
C ARG A 209 14.81 -33.37 -2.09
N LEU A 210 15.58 -32.28 -1.99
CA LEU A 210 17.02 -32.28 -2.30
C LEU A 210 17.81 -32.88 -1.12
N SER A 211 18.93 -33.51 -1.42
CA SER A 211 19.91 -33.90 -0.40
C SER A 211 20.53 -32.65 0.25
N VAL A 212 21.05 -32.81 1.46
CA VAL A 212 21.69 -31.69 2.20
C VAL A 212 22.77 -30.97 1.37
N PRO A 213 23.69 -31.66 0.68
CA PRO A 213 24.70 -30.99 -0.11
C PRO A 213 24.13 -30.30 -1.37
N GLU A 214 23.07 -30.84 -1.97
CA GLU A 214 22.42 -30.22 -3.13
C GLU A 214 21.66 -28.94 -2.74
N ARG A 215 20.99 -28.96 -1.58
CA ARG A 215 20.33 -27.81 -1.02
C ARG A 215 21.34 -26.72 -0.64
N ALA A 216 22.44 -27.07 0.04
CA ALA A 216 23.48 -26.13 0.39
C ALA A 216 24.09 -25.43 -0.86
N ARG A 217 24.32 -26.18 -1.97
CA ARG A 217 24.77 -25.61 -3.25
C ARG A 217 23.73 -24.67 -3.88
N TYR A 218 22.45 -24.96 -3.70
CA TYR A 218 21.37 -24.09 -4.20
C TYR A 218 21.27 -22.80 -3.39
N GLU A 219 21.38 -22.89 -2.07
CA GLU A 219 21.31 -21.73 -1.16
C GLU A 219 22.57 -20.84 -1.24
N ASN A 220 23.75 -21.44 -1.49
CA ASN A 220 25.06 -20.76 -1.59
C ASN A 220 25.78 -21.10 -2.90
N PRO A 221 25.35 -20.61 -4.04
CA PRO A 221 25.95 -20.94 -5.35
C PRO A 221 27.41 -20.50 -5.50
N GLY A 222 27.89 -19.58 -4.65
CA GLY A 222 29.28 -19.11 -4.62
C GLY A 222 30.23 -19.87 -3.69
N ALA A 223 29.74 -20.81 -2.88
CA ALA A 223 30.59 -21.52 -1.90
C ALA A 223 31.55 -22.56 -2.53
N GLY A 224 31.45 -22.81 -3.84
CA GLY A 224 32.28 -23.78 -4.57
C GLY A 224 33.45 -23.18 -5.33
N THR A 225 33.58 -21.89 -5.44
CA THR A 225 34.69 -21.22 -6.15
C THR A 225 35.43 -20.29 -5.18
N GLY A 226 36.31 -20.81 -4.37
CA GLY A 226 37.47 -20.21 -3.71
C GLY A 226 37.43 -18.73 -3.24
N ALA A 227 36.28 -18.15 -2.92
CA ALA A 227 36.19 -16.85 -2.24
C ALA A 227 35.84 -17.14 -0.79
N GLY A 228 36.81 -17.01 0.11
CA GLY A 228 36.66 -17.13 1.54
C GLY A 228 35.53 -16.22 2.07
N PRO A 229 34.96 -16.55 3.24
CA PRO A 229 33.95 -15.73 3.88
C PRO A 229 34.58 -14.40 4.30
N GLY A 230 34.47 -13.40 3.45
CA GLY A 230 34.67 -12.02 3.86
C GLY A 230 33.54 -11.67 4.82
N ALA A 231 33.75 -11.92 6.11
CA ALA A 231 32.91 -11.40 7.16
C ALA A 231 32.83 -9.88 6.96
N GLY A 232 31.70 -9.41 6.41
CA GLY A 232 31.42 -8.00 6.27
C GLY A 232 31.28 -7.39 7.65
N THR A 233 32.39 -6.89 8.17
CA THR A 233 32.32 -5.87 9.24
C THR A 233 31.58 -4.68 8.62
N GLY A 234 30.42 -4.36 9.21
CA GLY A 234 29.66 -3.16 8.86
C GLY A 234 30.60 -1.93 8.91
N PRO A 235 30.24 -0.84 8.22
CA PRO A 235 31.06 0.36 8.21
C PRO A 235 31.18 0.90 9.63
N THR A 236 32.29 0.59 10.27
CA THR A 236 32.77 1.31 11.44
C THR A 236 33.25 2.67 10.95
N ALA A 237 32.88 3.74 11.70
CA ALA A 237 33.36 5.11 11.46
C ALA A 237 34.89 5.08 11.33
N GLY A 238 35.43 5.31 10.12
CA GLY A 238 36.86 5.30 9.85
C GLY A 238 37.30 4.43 8.66
N ASN A 239 36.49 3.51 8.18
CA ASN A 239 36.83 2.73 6.98
C ASN A 239 36.61 3.55 5.69
N PRO A 240 37.55 3.48 4.71
CA PRO A 240 37.36 4.17 3.45
C PRO A 240 36.12 3.65 2.73
N PRO A 241 35.36 4.53 2.01
CA PRO A 241 34.16 4.10 1.30
C PRO A 241 34.46 2.97 0.32
N PRO A 242 33.51 2.02 0.12
CA PRO A 242 33.66 0.91 -0.82
C PRO A 242 34.02 1.40 -2.22
N ALA A 243 34.74 0.61 -3.00
CA ALA A 243 35.20 0.99 -4.33
C ALA A 243 34.11 1.51 -5.25
N GLY A 244 32.92 0.88 -5.23
CA GLY A 244 31.76 1.35 -5.99
C GLY A 244 31.24 2.73 -5.54
N ALA A 245 31.30 3.06 -4.25
CA ALA A 245 30.91 4.38 -3.75
C ALA A 245 31.90 5.48 -4.19
N ARG A 246 33.20 5.16 -4.31
CA ARG A 246 34.22 6.10 -4.80
C ARG A 246 34.09 6.41 -6.29
N GLN A 247 33.52 5.52 -7.06
CA GLN A 247 33.31 5.66 -8.51
C GLN A 247 31.90 6.20 -8.85
N ALA A 248 31.09 6.48 -7.85
CA ALA A 248 29.74 6.98 -8.06
C ALA A 248 29.76 8.39 -8.70
N PRO A 249 28.81 8.71 -9.58
CA PRO A 249 28.77 9.98 -10.33
C PRO A 249 28.53 11.20 -9.45
N ASN A 250 27.95 11.02 -8.27
CA ASN A 250 27.67 12.09 -7.31
C ASN A 250 27.59 11.58 -5.87
N ALA A 251 27.54 12.50 -4.91
CA ALA A 251 27.53 12.18 -3.47
C ALA A 251 26.30 11.36 -3.04
N ARG A 252 25.12 11.57 -3.65
CA ARG A 252 23.89 10.82 -3.33
C ARG A 252 24.02 9.36 -3.79
N ALA A 253 24.50 9.13 -5.00
CA ALA A 253 24.78 7.78 -5.50
C ALA A 253 25.83 7.08 -4.63
N ALA A 254 26.91 7.78 -4.23
CA ALA A 254 27.91 7.25 -3.31
C ALA A 254 27.30 6.82 -1.97
N GLN A 255 26.41 7.65 -1.40
CA GLN A 255 25.70 7.33 -0.15
C GLN A 255 24.78 6.12 -0.29
N ALA A 256 24.00 6.04 -1.38
CA ALA A 256 23.14 4.90 -1.66
C ALA A 256 23.93 3.60 -1.80
N VAL A 257 25.05 3.61 -2.54
CA VAL A 257 25.95 2.48 -2.68
C VAL A 257 26.54 2.08 -1.33
N SER A 258 27.01 3.04 -0.54
CA SER A 258 27.57 2.78 0.80
C SER A 258 26.54 2.10 1.72
N TYR A 259 25.30 2.58 1.71
CA TYR A 259 24.19 1.95 2.46
C TYR A 259 23.98 0.50 2.04
N ALA A 260 23.96 0.22 0.72
CA ALA A 260 23.74 -1.13 0.20
C ALA A 260 24.87 -2.09 0.61
N TYR A 261 26.12 -1.62 0.65
CA TYR A 261 27.23 -2.40 1.22
C TYR A 261 27.00 -2.73 2.70
N GLY A 262 26.49 -1.80 3.50
CA GLY A 262 26.12 -2.04 4.90
C GLY A 262 24.93 -2.97 5.10
N ALA A 263 24.20 -3.27 4.03
CA ALA A 263 23.08 -4.22 4.05
C ALA A 263 23.50 -5.66 3.68
N LEU A 264 24.74 -5.88 3.22
CA LEU A 264 25.23 -7.22 2.86
C LEU A 264 25.05 -8.21 4.02
N GLY A 265 24.66 -9.43 3.70
CA GLY A 265 24.42 -10.50 4.66
C GLY A 265 23.07 -10.44 5.38
N LYS A 266 22.32 -9.33 5.29
CA LYS A 266 20.96 -9.24 5.88
C LYS A 266 19.98 -10.12 5.13
N PRO A 267 19.02 -10.74 5.83
CA PRO A 267 18.09 -11.69 5.23
C PRO A 267 17.12 -11.02 4.25
N TYR A 268 16.73 -11.77 3.23
CA TYR A 268 15.56 -11.43 2.42
C TYR A 268 14.27 -11.70 3.21
N VAL A 269 13.42 -10.71 3.27
CA VAL A 269 12.04 -10.86 3.77
C VAL A 269 11.12 -10.08 2.83
N TRP A 270 10.15 -10.75 2.23
CA TRP A 270 9.20 -10.11 1.31
C TRP A 270 8.43 -8.98 2.02
N GLY A 271 8.27 -7.85 1.34
CA GLY A 271 7.65 -6.64 1.89
C GLY A 271 8.53 -5.80 2.81
N ALA A 272 9.76 -6.25 3.13
CA ALA A 272 10.66 -5.56 4.05
C ALA A 272 11.44 -4.42 3.38
N THR A 273 11.61 -3.31 4.11
CA THR A 273 12.32 -2.09 3.68
C THR A 273 13.46 -1.70 4.62
N GLY A 274 13.99 -2.67 5.39
CA GLY A 274 15.07 -2.46 6.35
C GLY A 274 14.61 -2.02 7.76
N PRO A 275 15.57 -1.81 8.67
CA PRO A 275 17.02 -1.96 8.50
C PRO A 275 17.54 -3.40 8.66
N SER A 276 16.76 -4.33 9.24
CA SER A 276 17.21 -5.69 9.58
C SER A 276 17.03 -6.71 8.45
N ALA A 277 16.11 -6.45 7.52
CA ALA A 277 15.78 -7.33 6.39
C ALA A 277 15.28 -6.49 5.21
N PHE A 278 15.37 -7.04 3.99
CA PHE A 278 14.95 -6.35 2.77
C PHE A 278 14.31 -7.32 1.78
N ASP A 279 13.38 -6.82 0.95
CA ASP A 279 13.14 -7.37 -0.38
C ASP A 279 13.92 -6.57 -1.44
N CYS A 280 13.85 -6.95 -2.71
CA CYS A 280 14.65 -6.34 -3.78
C CYS A 280 14.41 -4.82 -3.91
N SER A 281 13.15 -4.40 -4.05
CA SER A 281 12.75 -2.99 -4.20
C SER A 281 12.84 -2.22 -2.87
N GLY A 282 12.70 -2.89 -1.73
CA GLY A 282 12.88 -2.29 -0.40
C GLY A 282 14.34 -1.96 -0.10
N LEU A 283 15.29 -2.77 -0.57
CA LEU A 283 16.72 -2.48 -0.45
C LEU A 283 17.09 -1.21 -1.23
N THR A 284 16.70 -1.11 -2.49
CA THR A 284 16.98 0.07 -3.32
C THR A 284 16.29 1.32 -2.79
N GLN A 285 15.04 1.19 -2.32
CA GLN A 285 14.32 2.28 -1.67
C GLN A 285 15.04 2.78 -0.41
N ALA A 286 15.50 1.87 0.45
CA ALA A 286 16.22 2.22 1.68
C ALA A 286 17.58 2.87 1.37
N ALA A 287 18.31 2.35 0.38
CA ALA A 287 19.59 2.89 -0.05
C ALA A 287 19.46 4.33 -0.53
N TRP A 288 18.52 4.63 -1.41
CA TRP A 288 18.31 5.98 -1.91
C TRP A 288 17.67 6.92 -0.87
N ARG A 289 16.82 6.39 0.01
CA ARG A 289 16.31 7.16 1.15
C ARG A 289 17.43 7.63 2.08
N SER A 290 18.48 6.82 2.30
CA SER A 290 19.64 7.23 3.08
C SER A 290 20.39 8.42 2.45
N ALA A 291 20.29 8.57 1.13
CA ALA A 291 20.83 9.68 0.36
C ALA A 291 19.84 10.86 0.18
N GLY A 292 18.72 10.86 0.91
CA GLY A 292 17.71 11.90 0.85
C GLY A 292 16.80 11.86 -0.38
N VAL A 293 16.75 10.73 -1.10
CA VAL A 293 15.91 10.55 -2.29
C VAL A 293 14.82 9.51 -2.00
N ALA A 294 13.56 9.92 -2.13
CA ALA A 294 12.43 9.02 -1.96
C ALA A 294 12.14 8.25 -3.25
N LEU A 295 12.32 6.94 -3.24
CA LEU A 295 11.90 6.06 -4.32
C LEU A 295 10.49 5.49 -4.04
N PRO A 296 9.70 5.23 -5.08
CA PRO A 296 8.45 4.49 -4.93
C PRO A 296 8.72 3.05 -4.47
N ARG A 297 7.66 2.36 -3.98
CA ARG A 297 7.83 1.08 -3.30
C ARG A 297 8.15 -0.10 -4.22
N THR A 298 7.61 -0.11 -5.44
CA THR A 298 7.69 -1.28 -6.32
C THR A 298 8.70 -1.13 -7.44
N THR A 299 9.23 -2.24 -7.93
CA THR A 299 10.09 -2.29 -9.14
C THR A 299 9.38 -1.64 -10.34
N TYR A 300 8.06 -1.88 -10.49
CA TYR A 300 7.23 -1.33 -11.59
C TYR A 300 7.21 0.20 -11.63
N THR A 301 7.35 0.84 -10.49
CA THR A 301 7.38 2.30 -10.38
C THR A 301 8.80 2.85 -10.26
N GLN A 302 9.72 2.10 -9.65
CA GLN A 302 11.14 2.50 -9.53
C GLN A 302 11.83 2.63 -10.90
N ILE A 303 11.45 1.80 -11.87
CA ILE A 303 12.02 1.86 -13.22
C ILE A 303 11.78 3.21 -13.91
N ASN A 304 10.77 3.95 -13.46
CA ASN A 304 10.41 5.28 -13.98
C ASN A 304 10.78 6.41 -12.99
N ALA A 305 11.54 6.12 -11.93
CA ALA A 305 11.88 7.09 -10.88
C ALA A 305 13.06 8.01 -11.25
N GLY A 306 13.55 7.97 -12.48
CA GLY A 306 14.66 8.78 -12.96
C GLY A 306 14.84 8.64 -14.47
N GLN A 307 16.05 8.93 -14.93
CA GLN A 307 16.38 8.84 -16.36
C GLN A 307 16.75 7.41 -16.75
N ARG A 308 16.16 6.88 -17.82
CA ARG A 308 16.55 5.58 -18.40
C ARG A 308 17.97 5.67 -18.95
N VAL A 309 18.78 4.67 -18.60
CA VAL A 309 20.17 4.59 -19.08
C VAL A 309 20.42 3.28 -19.82
N PRO A 310 21.19 3.30 -20.92
CA PRO A 310 21.59 2.08 -21.60
C PRO A 310 22.62 1.34 -20.75
N ARG A 311 22.76 0.02 -20.98
CA ARG A 311 23.66 -0.83 -20.21
C ARG A 311 25.14 -0.38 -20.31
N SER A 312 25.56 0.19 -21.43
CA SER A 312 26.91 0.72 -21.65
C SER A 312 27.24 1.99 -20.86
N ALA A 313 26.20 2.71 -20.36
CA ALA A 313 26.35 3.96 -19.60
C ALA A 313 26.07 3.79 -18.10
N LEU A 314 26.04 2.55 -17.58
CA LEU A 314 25.82 2.27 -16.18
C LEU A 314 26.89 2.89 -15.28
N ALA A 315 26.44 3.56 -14.22
CA ALA A 315 27.29 4.11 -13.17
C ALA A 315 26.85 3.62 -11.79
N PRO A 316 27.75 3.50 -10.80
CA PRO A 316 27.36 3.09 -9.45
C PRO A 316 26.26 3.97 -8.87
N GLY A 317 25.23 3.34 -8.30
CA GLY A 317 23.99 3.99 -7.86
C GLY A 317 22.82 3.78 -8.81
N ASP A 318 23.04 3.44 -10.09
CA ASP A 318 21.95 3.15 -11.01
C ASP A 318 21.13 1.94 -10.53
N LEU A 319 19.83 1.98 -10.74
CA LEU A 319 18.93 0.84 -10.53
C LEU A 319 18.96 -0.04 -11.77
N VAL A 320 19.19 -1.33 -11.59
CA VAL A 320 19.21 -2.34 -12.67
C VAL A 320 18.03 -3.30 -12.50
N PHE A 321 17.24 -3.49 -13.54
CA PHE A 321 15.98 -4.23 -13.52
C PHE A 321 16.05 -5.49 -14.36
N PHE A 322 15.35 -6.52 -13.92
CA PHE A 322 15.42 -7.85 -14.49
C PHE A 322 14.03 -8.44 -14.74
N TYR A 323 14.00 -9.44 -15.64
CA TYR A 323 12.85 -10.16 -16.16
C TYR A 323 11.90 -9.28 -16.98
N SER A 324 11.19 -9.87 -17.93
CA SER A 324 10.23 -9.17 -18.80
C SER A 324 9.09 -8.49 -18.04
N GLY A 325 8.75 -9.05 -16.86
CA GLY A 325 7.76 -8.48 -15.93
C GLY A 325 8.31 -7.40 -15.01
N ILE A 326 9.60 -7.04 -15.09
CA ILE A 326 10.25 -6.05 -14.20
C ILE A 326 10.00 -6.39 -12.71
N SER A 327 10.12 -7.68 -12.38
CA SER A 327 9.82 -8.14 -11.01
C SER A 327 10.99 -8.06 -10.06
N HIS A 328 12.22 -7.81 -10.56
CA HIS A 328 13.43 -7.74 -9.74
C HIS A 328 14.25 -6.49 -10.02
N VAL A 329 14.94 -5.99 -8.96
CA VAL A 329 15.83 -4.82 -9.03
C VAL A 329 17.06 -5.01 -8.14
N GLY A 330 18.18 -4.50 -8.62
CA GLY A 330 19.42 -4.37 -7.85
C GLY A 330 20.00 -2.96 -7.95
N LEU A 331 20.92 -2.63 -7.06
CA LEU A 331 21.71 -1.40 -7.10
C LEU A 331 23.07 -1.69 -7.74
N TYR A 332 23.33 -1.06 -8.87
CA TYR A 332 24.62 -1.21 -9.58
C TYR A 332 25.76 -0.58 -8.77
N ILE A 333 26.88 -1.30 -8.68
CA ILE A 333 28.06 -0.88 -7.89
C ILE A 333 29.33 -0.75 -8.70
N GLY A 334 29.23 -0.86 -10.04
CA GLY A 334 30.38 -0.84 -10.95
C GLY A 334 30.89 -2.24 -11.28
N GLY A 335 31.76 -2.33 -12.32
CA GLY A 335 32.41 -3.57 -12.70
C GLY A 335 31.46 -4.71 -13.09
N GLY A 336 30.30 -4.41 -13.68
CA GLY A 336 29.30 -5.42 -14.05
C GLY A 336 28.61 -6.09 -12.84
N LYS A 337 28.67 -5.48 -11.65
CA LYS A 337 28.12 -6.04 -10.41
C LYS A 337 27.03 -5.16 -9.81
N MET A 338 26.14 -5.79 -9.07
CA MET A 338 25.08 -5.16 -8.30
C MET A 338 25.05 -5.69 -6.87
N ILE A 339 24.41 -4.93 -5.96
CA ILE A 339 23.94 -5.45 -4.67
C ILE A 339 22.43 -5.60 -4.78
N HIS A 340 21.92 -6.77 -4.40
CA HIS A 340 20.49 -7.06 -4.42
C HIS A 340 20.07 -7.98 -3.26
N ALA A 341 18.78 -7.98 -2.93
CA ALA A 341 18.15 -8.98 -2.08
C ALA A 341 17.49 -10.03 -3.00
N PRO A 342 18.10 -11.22 -3.18
CA PRO A 342 17.75 -12.09 -4.31
C PRO A 342 16.43 -12.84 -4.13
N ARG A 343 16.18 -13.47 -2.97
CA ARG A 343 15.00 -14.31 -2.72
C ARG A 343 14.96 -14.78 -1.25
N PRO A 344 13.84 -15.31 -0.77
CA PRO A 344 13.76 -15.96 0.54
C PRO A 344 14.81 -17.07 0.69
N GLY A 345 15.41 -17.13 1.87
CA GLY A 345 16.49 -18.09 2.18
C GLY A 345 17.89 -17.68 1.68
N ALA A 346 18.00 -16.59 0.94
CA ALA A 346 19.30 -16.04 0.53
C ALA A 346 19.48 -14.61 1.06
N PRO A 347 20.67 -14.26 1.60
CA PRO A 347 20.93 -12.92 2.10
C PRO A 347 21.16 -11.92 0.98
N VAL A 348 21.11 -10.63 1.33
CA VAL A 348 21.59 -9.53 0.47
C VAL A 348 23.05 -9.80 0.10
N ARG A 349 23.34 -9.74 -1.19
CA ARG A 349 24.65 -10.13 -1.73
C ARG A 349 25.08 -9.30 -2.94
N ILE A 350 26.36 -9.41 -3.27
CA ILE A 350 26.90 -8.94 -4.54
C ILE A 350 26.69 -10.04 -5.59
N ALA A 351 26.24 -9.66 -6.76
CA ALA A 351 26.04 -10.55 -7.90
C ALA A 351 26.40 -9.87 -9.23
N PRO A 352 26.75 -10.64 -10.28
CA PRO A 352 26.86 -10.11 -11.63
C PRO A 352 25.48 -9.64 -12.15
N ILE A 353 25.45 -8.55 -12.92
CA ILE A 353 24.19 -8.11 -13.57
C ILE A 353 23.73 -9.06 -14.70
N ASP A 354 24.56 -10.03 -15.07
CA ASP A 354 24.25 -11.08 -16.05
C ASP A 354 23.63 -12.34 -15.42
N GLU A 355 23.46 -12.37 -14.11
CA GLU A 355 22.86 -13.52 -13.41
C GLU A 355 21.39 -13.71 -13.78
N MET A 356 20.71 -12.64 -14.19
CA MET A 356 19.28 -12.62 -14.51
C MET A 356 19.01 -11.93 -15.86
N PRO A 357 17.90 -12.28 -16.55
CA PRO A 357 17.52 -11.63 -17.80
C PRO A 357 17.33 -10.11 -17.63
N TRP A 358 18.11 -9.35 -18.36
CA TRP A 358 18.12 -7.88 -18.33
C TRP A 358 16.81 -7.29 -18.84
N ALA A 359 16.22 -6.31 -18.13
CA ALA A 359 15.04 -5.54 -18.53
C ALA A 359 15.33 -4.05 -18.76
N GLY A 360 16.27 -3.47 -18.02
CA GLY A 360 16.62 -2.05 -18.17
C GLY A 360 17.36 -1.48 -16.98
N ALA A 361 17.66 -0.18 -17.06
CA ALA A 361 18.24 0.56 -15.93
C ALA A 361 17.73 2.00 -15.85
N THR A 362 17.83 2.57 -14.65
CA THR A 362 17.39 3.95 -14.38
C THR A 362 18.41 4.62 -13.46
N ARG A 363 18.85 5.81 -13.85
CA ARG A 363 19.63 6.74 -13.01
C ARG A 363 18.69 7.65 -12.24
N VAL A 364 18.78 7.59 -10.92
CA VAL A 364 17.84 8.28 -10.02
C VAL A 364 18.21 9.75 -9.82
N ALA A 365 19.51 10.08 -9.75
CA ALA A 365 20.01 11.44 -9.49
C ALA A 365 21.39 11.64 -10.12
#